data_8b5a6e36cd6396ebdc9224e17f221f4f
#
_entry.id   8b5a6e36cd6396ebdc9224e17f221f4f
#
_cell.length_a   1.000
_cell.length_b   1.000
_cell.length_c   1.000
_cell.angle_alpha   90.00
_cell.angle_beta   90.00
_cell.angle_gamma   90.00
#
_symmetry.space_group_name_H-M   'P 1'
#
loop_
_entity.id
_entity.type
_entity.pdbx_description
1 polymer ?
#
loop_
_entity_poly.entity_id
_entity_poly.type
_entity_poly.pdbx_seq_one_letter_code
_entity_poly.pdbx_strand_id
1 'polypeptide(L)'
;MVWEIIRKEQLMKKQLGPSDVIFPVLAALIVSGINEEANIITIARIGIPTPMPPTIRISVKDSRYSLGLIRKTNEFSVNIPPASLFKEVDYCGMATGRKRNKFKDTGLTPVASSIIRPPIIKECPYNIECKVIHEVMIRDWALIMGEIVETHIDKDKADESKHMGVDISKINPLVYCARVREYWTMGKILGFGFQAGKEIKRKLKET
;
A
#
# COMPACT_ATOMS: atom_id res chain seq x y z
N MET A 1 6.62 -37.57 22.40
CA MET A 1 5.15 -37.69 22.33
C MET A 1 4.44 -36.45 21.78
N VAL A 2 4.50 -35.26 22.39
CA VAL A 2 3.87 -34.03 21.83
C VAL A 2 4.42 -33.67 20.45
N TRP A 3 5.72 -33.72 20.23
CA TRP A 3 6.35 -33.42 18.94
C TRP A 3 6.13 -34.45 17.85
N GLU A 4 5.82 -35.72 18.20
CA GLU A 4 5.44 -36.76 17.24
C GLU A 4 3.98 -36.60 16.77
N ILE A 5 3.09 -36.17 17.67
CA ILE A 5 1.71 -35.82 17.32
C ILE A 5 1.72 -34.60 16.35
N ILE A 6 2.52 -33.57 16.63
CA ILE A 6 2.70 -32.43 15.77
C ILE A 6 3.25 -32.81 14.38
N ARG A 7 4.17 -33.80 14.29
CA ARG A 7 4.65 -34.30 13.00
C ARG A 7 3.57 -35.04 12.18
N LYS A 8 2.65 -35.77 12.83
CA LYS A 8 1.54 -36.42 12.12
C LYS A 8 0.49 -35.41 11.61
N GLU A 9 0.25 -34.31 12.32
CA GLU A 9 -0.64 -33.25 11.86
C GLU A 9 -0.04 -32.40 10.72
N GLN A 10 1.28 -32.41 10.53
CA GLN A 10 1.92 -31.77 9.35
C GLN A 10 1.46 -32.35 8.00
N LEU A 11 0.85 -33.55 7.99
CA LEU A 11 0.28 -34.18 6.79
C LEU A 11 -0.96 -33.47 6.23
N MET A 12 -1.55 -32.51 6.96
CA MET A 12 -2.71 -31.72 6.49
C MET A 12 -2.31 -30.48 5.70
N LYS A 13 -1.02 -30.10 5.67
CA LYS A 13 -0.52 -28.92 4.93
C LYS A 13 0.29 -29.33 3.72
N LYS A 14 -0.10 -28.85 2.55
CA LYS A 14 0.69 -28.98 1.33
C LYS A 14 1.86 -28.01 1.37
N GLN A 15 3.07 -28.49 1.15
CA GLN A 15 4.25 -27.65 0.95
C GLN A 15 4.21 -27.03 -0.43
N LEU A 16 4.37 -25.71 -0.53
CA LEU A 16 4.36 -24.96 -1.78
C LEU A 16 5.77 -24.48 -2.20
N GLY A 17 6.78 -24.75 -1.39
CA GLY A 17 8.14 -24.21 -1.57
C GLY A 17 8.23 -22.73 -1.24
N PRO A 18 9.42 -22.09 -1.50
CA PRO A 18 9.60 -20.66 -1.30
C PRO A 18 8.63 -19.86 -2.17
N SER A 19 7.95 -18.88 -1.57
CA SER A 19 6.98 -18.04 -2.24
C SER A 19 7.13 -16.58 -1.80
N ASP A 20 6.93 -15.65 -2.74
CA ASP A 20 6.93 -14.21 -2.50
C ASP A 20 5.52 -13.68 -2.20
N VAL A 21 4.61 -14.54 -1.75
CA VAL A 21 3.19 -14.20 -1.55
C VAL A 21 2.87 -13.98 -0.09
N ILE A 22 2.39 -12.77 0.18
CA ILE A 22 1.63 -12.44 1.37
C ILE A 22 0.30 -11.89 0.87
N PHE A 23 -0.80 -12.41 1.38
CA PHE A 23 -2.11 -11.90 1.00
C PHE A 23 -3.03 -11.77 2.22
N PRO A 24 -3.91 -10.77 2.20
CA PRO A 24 -4.02 -9.72 1.19
C PRO A 24 -2.95 -8.64 1.36
N VAL A 25 -2.70 -7.87 0.29
CA VAL A 25 -1.87 -6.67 0.33
C VAL A 25 -2.64 -5.46 -0.20
N LEU A 26 -2.24 -4.27 0.19
CA LEU A 26 -2.75 -3.03 -0.38
C LEU A 26 -2.20 -2.87 -1.80
N ALA A 27 -3.05 -2.48 -2.76
CA ALA A 27 -2.64 -1.99 -4.06
C ALA A 27 -2.63 -0.46 -4.05
N ALA A 28 -1.47 0.17 -4.00
CA ALA A 28 -1.34 1.62 -3.97
C ALA A 28 -0.89 2.19 -5.32
N LEU A 29 -1.35 3.40 -5.64
CA LEU A 29 -0.88 4.19 -6.76
C LEU A 29 0.23 5.13 -6.29
N ILE A 30 1.45 4.91 -6.77
CA ILE A 30 2.60 5.77 -6.46
C ILE A 30 2.78 6.76 -7.59
N VAL A 31 2.80 8.06 -7.27
CA VAL A 31 3.12 9.10 -8.22
C VAL A 31 4.53 9.61 -7.99
N SER A 32 5.27 9.76 -9.07
CA SER A 32 6.64 10.26 -9.11
C SER A 32 6.84 11.15 -10.32
N GLY A 33 7.86 12.02 -10.27
CA GLY A 33 8.06 13.07 -11.27
C GLY A 33 7.16 14.28 -11.04
N ILE A 34 7.37 15.32 -11.80
CA ILE A 34 6.71 16.64 -11.66
C ILE A 34 6.15 17.10 -13.00
N ASN A 35 5.13 17.92 -12.96
CA ASN A 35 4.50 18.52 -14.15
C ASN A 35 4.16 17.46 -15.21
N GLU A 36 4.54 17.68 -16.45
CA GLU A 36 4.27 16.76 -17.58
C GLU A 36 5.01 15.42 -17.48
N GLU A 37 6.07 15.33 -16.67
CA GLU A 37 6.78 14.07 -16.40
C GLU A 37 6.13 13.21 -15.30
N ALA A 38 5.10 13.73 -14.60
CA ALA A 38 4.42 12.99 -13.53
C ALA A 38 3.87 11.66 -14.06
N ASN A 39 4.19 10.59 -13.35
CA ASN A 39 3.81 9.24 -13.75
C ASN A 39 3.31 8.40 -12.58
N ILE A 40 2.32 7.57 -12.86
CA ILE A 40 1.70 6.67 -11.88
C ILE A 40 2.26 5.25 -12.06
N ILE A 41 2.54 4.56 -10.96
CA ILE A 41 2.80 3.12 -10.96
C ILE A 41 2.04 2.44 -9.82
N THR A 42 1.47 1.28 -10.10
CA THR A 42 0.83 0.44 -9.08
C THR A 42 1.87 -0.38 -8.34
N ILE A 43 1.87 -0.27 -7.01
CA ILE A 43 2.77 -1.01 -6.12
C ILE A 43 1.94 -1.76 -5.07
N ALA A 44 2.17 -3.07 -5.00
CA ALA A 44 1.62 -3.95 -3.96
C ALA A 44 2.68 -4.38 -2.92
N ARG A 45 3.96 -4.09 -3.17
CA ARG A 45 5.06 -4.30 -2.23
C ARG A 45 5.29 -3.03 -1.42
N ILE A 46 4.39 -2.75 -0.46
CA ILE A 46 4.33 -1.54 0.36
C ILE A 46 4.13 -1.90 1.83
N GLY A 47 4.60 -1.06 2.75
CA GLY A 47 4.39 -1.27 4.18
C GLY A 47 5.04 -0.20 5.04
N ILE A 48 4.68 -0.17 6.31
CA ILE A 48 5.21 0.76 7.33
C ILE A 48 6.31 0.04 8.12
N PRO A 49 7.60 0.35 7.92
CA PRO A 49 8.70 -0.24 8.69
C PRO A 49 8.82 0.33 10.10
N THR A 50 8.52 1.61 10.29
CA THR A 50 8.57 2.27 11.61
C THR A 50 7.52 3.37 11.73
N PRO A 51 6.90 3.54 12.92
CA PRO A 51 5.97 4.64 13.18
C PRO A 51 6.68 5.93 13.63
N MET A 52 7.98 5.87 14.00
CA MET A 52 8.71 7.02 14.54
C MET A 52 10.17 7.02 14.08
N PRO A 53 10.58 7.91 13.18
CA PRO A 53 9.69 8.78 12.40
C PRO A 53 8.75 7.96 11.50
N PRO A 54 7.56 8.48 11.16
CA PRO A 54 6.62 7.74 10.33
C PRO A 54 7.25 7.51 8.96
N THR A 55 7.45 6.24 8.63
CA THR A 55 8.19 5.85 7.42
C THR A 55 7.40 4.81 6.64
N ILE A 56 7.37 4.94 5.33
CA ILE A 56 6.80 3.97 4.41
C ILE A 56 7.90 3.36 3.54
N ARG A 57 7.80 2.06 3.26
CA ARG A 57 8.64 1.39 2.28
C ARG A 57 7.85 0.99 1.05
N ILE A 58 8.47 1.12 -0.11
CA ILE A 58 8.00 0.56 -1.37
C ILE A 58 9.13 -0.21 -2.04
N SER A 59 8.80 -1.28 -2.78
CA SER A 59 9.79 -1.98 -3.61
C SER A 59 9.46 -1.79 -5.07
N VAL A 60 10.42 -1.30 -5.84
CA VAL A 60 10.28 -0.97 -7.26
C VAL A 60 11.38 -1.68 -8.04
N LYS A 61 11.01 -2.39 -9.12
CA LYS A 61 12.01 -3.03 -9.98
C LYS A 61 12.83 -1.97 -10.71
N ASP A 62 14.15 -2.17 -10.83
CA ASP A 62 15.08 -1.19 -11.40
C ASP A 62 14.72 -0.76 -12.83
N SER A 63 14.16 -1.66 -13.61
CA SER A 63 13.70 -1.34 -14.97
C SER A 63 12.47 -0.43 -15.07
N ARG A 64 11.79 -0.11 -13.96
CA ARG A 64 10.57 0.70 -13.97
C ARG A 64 10.89 2.18 -14.14
N TYR A 65 10.16 2.84 -15.05
CA TYR A 65 10.32 4.26 -15.36
C TYR A 65 10.17 5.16 -14.11
N SER A 66 9.20 4.85 -13.25
CA SER A 66 8.95 5.60 -12.02
C SER A 66 10.14 5.61 -11.06
N LEU A 67 11.00 4.58 -11.04
CA LEU A 67 12.17 4.58 -10.17
C LEU A 67 13.15 5.69 -10.54
N GLY A 68 13.39 5.88 -11.84
CA GLY A 68 14.23 7.00 -12.32
C GLY A 68 13.67 8.36 -11.93
N LEU A 69 12.34 8.52 -11.96
CA LEU A 69 11.68 9.76 -11.53
C LEU A 69 11.79 9.96 -10.01
N ILE A 70 11.63 8.91 -9.19
CA ILE A 70 11.83 8.99 -7.73
C ILE A 70 13.26 9.40 -7.43
N ARG A 71 14.26 8.78 -8.05
CA ARG A 71 15.68 9.13 -7.87
C ARG A 71 15.99 10.56 -8.28
N LYS A 72 15.34 11.09 -9.35
CA LYS A 72 15.50 12.46 -9.82
C LYS A 72 14.97 13.50 -8.84
N THR A 73 13.87 13.20 -8.15
CA THR A 73 13.20 14.14 -7.24
C THR A 73 13.48 13.89 -5.76
N ASN A 74 13.83 12.66 -5.39
CA ASN A 74 13.86 12.13 -4.02
C ASN A 74 12.52 12.25 -3.30
N GLU A 75 11.42 12.27 -4.06
CA GLU A 75 10.06 12.45 -3.55
C GLU A 75 9.08 11.57 -4.31
N PHE A 76 8.02 11.14 -3.63
CA PHE A 76 6.89 10.44 -4.24
C PHE A 76 5.63 10.59 -3.38
N SER A 77 4.46 10.50 -4.00
CA SER A 77 3.21 10.35 -3.26
C SER A 77 2.70 8.91 -3.30
N VAL A 78 2.04 8.50 -2.23
CA VAL A 78 1.32 7.24 -2.11
C VAL A 78 -0.16 7.54 -2.05
N ASN A 79 -0.92 7.02 -2.99
CA ASN A 79 -2.35 7.29 -3.11
C ASN A 79 -3.10 5.97 -2.94
N ILE A 80 -4.02 5.94 -1.98
CA ILE A 80 -4.81 4.74 -1.65
C ILE A 80 -6.10 4.76 -2.45
N PRO A 81 -6.21 3.93 -3.50
CA PRO A 81 -7.39 3.91 -4.35
C PRO A 81 -8.56 3.22 -3.64
N PRO A 82 -9.80 3.72 -3.81
CA PRO A 82 -10.99 2.96 -3.46
C PRO A 82 -11.13 1.76 -4.40
N ALA A 83 -11.89 0.75 -3.98
CA ALA A 83 -12.09 -0.48 -4.77
C ALA A 83 -12.73 -0.22 -6.15
N SER A 84 -13.46 0.88 -6.32
CA SER A 84 -14.06 1.28 -7.60
C SER A 84 -13.02 1.56 -8.70
N LEU A 85 -11.79 1.92 -8.34
CA LEU A 85 -10.69 2.24 -9.28
C LEU A 85 -9.85 1.01 -9.66
N PHE A 86 -10.32 -0.22 -9.48
CA PHE A 86 -9.50 -1.42 -9.71
C PHE A 86 -8.98 -1.53 -11.15
N LYS A 87 -9.72 -1.04 -12.15
CA LYS A 87 -9.31 -1.07 -13.57
C LYS A 87 -8.15 -0.10 -13.84
N GLU A 88 -8.25 1.12 -13.30
CA GLU A 88 -7.22 2.15 -13.40
C GLU A 88 -5.94 1.71 -12.67
N VAL A 89 -6.09 1.07 -11.50
CA VAL A 89 -4.99 0.49 -10.74
C VAL A 89 -4.29 -0.61 -11.53
N ASP A 90 -5.03 -1.53 -12.14
CA ASP A 90 -4.46 -2.60 -12.96
C ASP A 90 -3.73 -2.04 -14.18
N TYR A 91 -4.36 -1.10 -14.90
CA TYR A 91 -3.75 -0.43 -16.04
C TYR A 91 -2.43 0.26 -15.67
N CYS A 92 -2.40 1.02 -14.57
CA CYS A 92 -1.20 1.69 -14.09
C CYS A 92 -0.06 0.73 -13.72
N GLY A 93 -0.38 -0.51 -13.37
CA GLY A 93 0.60 -1.59 -13.13
C GLY A 93 1.17 -2.20 -14.41
N MET A 94 0.35 -2.31 -15.47
CA MET A 94 0.72 -2.93 -16.74
C MET A 94 1.41 -1.96 -17.71
N ALA A 95 0.89 -0.74 -17.86
CA ALA A 95 1.42 0.23 -18.80
C ALA A 95 2.77 0.83 -18.36
N THR A 96 3.62 1.17 -19.34
CA THR A 96 4.88 1.89 -19.04
C THR A 96 4.74 3.39 -19.28
N GLY A 97 5.17 4.21 -18.30
CA GLY A 97 5.21 5.66 -18.42
C GLY A 97 6.17 6.20 -19.49
N ARG A 98 7.08 5.34 -20.02
CA ARG A 98 7.92 5.73 -21.17
C ARG A 98 7.14 5.93 -22.47
N LYS A 99 5.95 5.31 -22.58
CA LYS A 99 5.15 5.29 -23.81
C LYS A 99 3.74 5.86 -23.62
N ARG A 100 3.28 6.00 -22.39
CA ARG A 100 1.89 6.34 -22.07
C ARG A 100 1.81 7.41 -21.00
N ASN A 101 0.91 8.37 -21.19
CA ASN A 101 0.51 9.31 -20.13
C ASN A 101 -0.65 8.67 -19.37
N LYS A 102 -0.36 8.08 -18.21
CA LYS A 102 -1.34 7.31 -17.45
C LYS A 102 -2.45 8.15 -16.83
N PHE A 103 -2.19 9.42 -16.52
CA PHE A 103 -3.23 10.34 -16.08
C PHE A 103 -4.29 10.53 -17.18
N LYS A 104 -3.85 10.82 -18.41
CA LYS A 104 -4.75 10.96 -19.55
C LYS A 104 -5.48 9.66 -19.89
N ASP A 105 -4.77 8.53 -19.87
CA ASP A 105 -5.33 7.23 -20.27
C ASP A 105 -6.40 6.74 -19.28
N THR A 106 -6.25 7.06 -17.98
CA THR A 106 -7.17 6.60 -16.91
C THR A 106 -8.19 7.64 -16.50
N GLY A 107 -8.02 8.90 -16.89
CA GLY A 107 -8.85 10.01 -16.42
C GLY A 107 -8.58 10.43 -14.96
N LEU A 108 -7.56 9.86 -14.31
CA LEU A 108 -7.17 10.27 -12.96
C LEU A 108 -6.62 11.71 -12.98
N THR A 109 -6.97 12.49 -11.96
CA THR A 109 -6.67 13.92 -11.88
C THR A 109 -5.48 14.17 -10.95
N PRO A 110 -4.34 14.72 -11.45
CA PRO A 110 -3.26 15.14 -10.58
C PRO A 110 -3.65 16.44 -9.84
N VAL A 111 -3.40 16.49 -8.53
CA VAL A 111 -3.58 17.66 -7.68
C VAL A 111 -2.25 17.97 -7.01
N ALA A 112 -1.93 19.26 -6.88
CA ALA A 112 -0.70 19.70 -6.22
C ALA A 112 -0.62 19.17 -4.79
N SER A 113 0.51 18.60 -4.44
CA SER A 113 0.87 18.22 -3.07
C SER A 113 1.13 19.47 -2.21
N SER A 114 1.09 19.33 -0.89
CA SER A 114 1.33 20.43 0.06
C SER A 114 2.82 20.64 0.35
N ILE A 115 3.59 19.57 0.41
CA ILE A 115 4.99 19.57 0.88
C ILE A 115 5.97 19.12 -0.21
N ILE A 116 5.58 18.13 -1.01
CA ILE A 116 6.43 17.55 -2.06
C ILE A 116 6.03 18.06 -3.44
N ARG A 117 6.90 17.85 -4.45
CA ARG A 117 6.64 18.29 -5.84
C ARG A 117 5.79 17.30 -6.65
N PRO A 118 5.95 15.97 -6.53
CA PRO A 118 5.06 15.03 -7.21
C PRO A 118 3.61 15.20 -6.76
N PRO A 119 2.63 15.21 -7.67
CA PRO A 119 1.22 15.42 -7.32
C PRO A 119 0.62 14.22 -6.56
N ILE A 120 -0.48 14.46 -5.86
CA ILE A 120 -1.40 13.45 -5.36
C ILE A 120 -2.51 13.19 -6.40
N ILE A 121 -3.30 12.13 -6.21
CA ILE A 121 -4.42 11.76 -7.08
C ILE A 121 -5.74 12.13 -6.40
N LYS A 122 -6.55 12.98 -7.05
CA LYS A 122 -7.81 13.47 -6.53
C LYS A 122 -8.81 12.37 -6.19
N GLU A 123 -8.91 11.35 -7.04
CA GLU A 123 -9.88 10.25 -6.91
C GLU A 123 -9.50 9.23 -5.83
N CYS A 124 -8.32 9.37 -5.24
CA CYS A 124 -7.87 8.57 -4.12
C CYS A 124 -8.17 9.30 -2.81
N PRO A 125 -9.08 8.80 -1.97
CA PRO A 125 -9.54 9.53 -0.78
C PRO A 125 -8.51 9.62 0.35
N TYR A 126 -7.37 8.95 0.24
CA TYR A 126 -6.29 8.98 1.22
C TYR A 126 -4.94 9.04 0.49
N ASN A 127 -4.18 10.09 0.76
CA ASN A 127 -2.92 10.36 0.09
C ASN A 127 -1.82 10.65 1.12
N ILE A 128 -0.61 10.20 0.81
CA ILE A 128 0.56 10.32 1.69
C ILE A 128 1.70 10.94 0.89
N GLU A 129 2.30 11.99 1.39
CA GLU A 129 3.46 12.65 0.80
C GLU A 129 4.75 12.15 1.44
N CYS A 130 5.73 11.76 0.62
CA CYS A 130 6.93 11.10 1.11
C CYS A 130 8.21 11.73 0.54
N LYS A 131 9.22 11.90 1.40
CA LYS A 131 10.60 12.21 1.01
C LYS A 131 11.49 11.00 1.21
N VAL A 132 12.25 10.63 0.19
CA VAL A 132 13.16 9.49 0.26
C VAL A 132 14.26 9.76 1.27
N ILE A 133 14.40 8.85 2.23
CA ILE A 133 15.46 8.90 3.26
C ILE A 133 16.50 7.81 3.04
N HIS A 134 16.12 6.71 2.38
CA HIS A 134 17.04 5.60 2.14
C HIS A 134 16.61 4.75 0.95
N GLU A 135 17.59 4.22 0.21
CA GLU A 135 17.39 3.25 -0.87
C GLU A 135 18.38 2.09 -0.71
N VAL A 136 17.88 0.87 -0.79
CA VAL A 136 18.69 -0.35 -0.76
C VAL A 136 18.38 -1.19 -1.99
N MET A 137 19.41 -1.56 -2.74
CA MET A 137 19.27 -2.49 -3.85
C MET A 137 19.31 -3.94 -3.35
N ILE A 138 18.26 -4.70 -3.67
CA ILE A 138 18.19 -6.15 -3.46
C ILE A 138 18.09 -6.78 -4.84
N ARG A 139 19.24 -7.19 -5.40
CA ARG A 139 19.36 -7.60 -6.81
C ARG A 139 18.84 -6.49 -7.74
N ASP A 140 17.81 -6.75 -8.54
CA ASP A 140 17.18 -5.84 -9.49
C ASP A 140 15.97 -5.07 -8.92
N TRP A 141 15.84 -5.03 -7.58
CA TRP A 141 14.79 -4.32 -6.87
C TRP A 141 15.36 -3.25 -5.95
N ALA A 142 14.86 -2.04 -6.11
CA ALA A 142 15.08 -0.95 -5.16
C ALA A 142 14.05 -1.02 -4.05
N LEU A 143 14.51 -1.19 -2.82
CA LEU A 143 13.72 -0.98 -1.61
C LEU A 143 13.91 0.47 -1.19
N ILE A 144 12.87 1.27 -1.37
CA ILE A 144 12.88 2.71 -1.08
C ILE A 144 12.16 2.94 0.24
N MET A 145 12.78 3.65 1.15
CA MET A 145 12.19 4.14 2.39
C MET A 145 11.96 5.63 2.26
N GLY A 146 10.71 6.06 2.47
CA GLY A 146 10.31 7.45 2.47
C GLY A 146 9.77 7.85 3.84
N GLU A 147 10.27 8.95 4.38
CA GLU A 147 9.65 9.62 5.52
C GLU A 147 8.31 10.20 5.08
N ILE A 148 7.27 9.92 5.84
CA ILE A 148 5.93 10.49 5.61
C ILE A 148 5.96 11.92 6.17
N VAL A 149 5.81 12.90 5.29
CA VAL A 149 5.88 14.33 5.64
C VAL A 149 4.52 15.00 5.68
N GLU A 150 3.50 14.40 5.05
CA GLU A 150 2.11 14.85 5.12
C GLU A 150 1.16 13.72 4.76
N THR A 151 -0.07 13.79 5.28
CA THR A 151 -1.14 12.83 4.99
C THR A 151 -2.47 13.56 4.82
N HIS A 152 -3.17 13.27 3.72
CA HIS A 152 -4.46 13.86 3.39
C HIS A 152 -5.57 12.82 3.41
N ILE A 153 -6.75 13.26 3.77
CA ILE A 153 -7.99 12.48 3.68
C ILE A 153 -9.11 13.37 3.15
N ASP A 154 -9.96 12.83 2.30
CA ASP A 154 -11.17 13.50 1.88
C ASP A 154 -12.06 13.82 3.08
N LYS A 155 -12.58 15.06 3.17
CA LYS A 155 -13.36 15.52 4.32
C LYS A 155 -14.58 14.65 4.62
N ASP A 156 -15.25 14.11 3.60
CA ASP A 156 -16.41 13.22 3.73
C ASP A 156 -16.04 11.79 4.16
N LYS A 157 -14.76 11.43 4.14
CA LYS A 157 -14.21 10.14 4.62
C LYS A 157 -13.59 10.26 6.01
N ALA A 158 -13.38 11.50 6.49
CA ALA A 158 -12.96 11.74 7.86
C ALA A 158 -14.11 11.46 8.84
N ASP A 159 -13.76 11.02 10.04
CA ASP A 159 -14.72 10.79 11.14
C ASP A 159 -14.01 11.00 12.48
N GLU A 160 -14.19 12.17 13.07
CA GLU A 160 -13.55 12.57 14.33
C GLU A 160 -13.91 11.64 15.51
N SER A 161 -15.00 10.88 15.43
CA SER A 161 -15.39 9.90 16.45
C SER A 161 -14.53 8.64 16.42
N LYS A 162 -13.78 8.42 15.35
CA LYS A 162 -12.91 7.24 15.16
C LYS A 162 -11.46 7.54 15.49
N HIS A 163 -10.75 6.50 15.91
CA HIS A 163 -9.31 6.60 16.13
C HIS A 163 -8.61 7.09 14.86
N MET A 164 -7.71 8.06 14.98
CA MET A 164 -7.03 8.74 13.86
C MET A 164 -7.95 9.55 12.94
N GLY A 165 -9.22 9.74 13.26
CA GLY A 165 -10.14 10.52 12.44
C GLY A 165 -10.49 9.91 11.09
N VAL A 166 -10.31 8.58 10.91
CA VAL A 166 -10.44 7.91 9.61
C VAL A 166 -11.55 6.86 9.63
N ASP A 167 -12.45 6.92 8.66
CA ASP A 167 -13.42 5.86 8.40
C ASP A 167 -12.99 4.98 7.22
N ILE A 168 -12.37 3.84 7.54
CA ILE A 168 -11.90 2.89 6.53
C ILE A 168 -13.04 2.33 5.67
N SER A 169 -14.26 2.21 6.21
CA SER A 169 -15.41 1.72 5.44
C SER A 169 -15.83 2.70 4.34
N LYS A 170 -15.68 4.00 4.58
CA LYS A 170 -15.94 5.04 3.59
C LYS A 170 -14.84 5.16 2.54
N ILE A 171 -13.59 4.86 2.90
CA ILE A 171 -12.46 4.79 1.95
C ILE A 171 -12.61 3.58 1.04
N ASN A 172 -13.03 2.42 1.60
CA ASN A 172 -13.15 1.14 0.91
C ASN A 172 -11.91 0.82 0.06
N PRO A 173 -10.72 0.71 0.69
CA PRO A 173 -9.46 0.59 -0.02
C PRO A 173 -9.39 -0.71 -0.82
N LEU A 174 -8.77 -0.62 -2.00
CA LEU A 174 -8.58 -1.77 -2.88
C LEU A 174 -7.56 -2.75 -2.29
N VAL A 175 -7.95 -4.01 -2.22
CA VAL A 175 -7.11 -5.12 -1.74
C VAL A 175 -6.69 -5.98 -2.93
N TYR A 176 -5.45 -6.45 -2.92
CA TYR A 176 -4.89 -7.30 -3.97
C TYR A 176 -4.32 -8.60 -3.41
N CYS A 177 -4.65 -9.69 -4.06
CA CYS A 177 -4.07 -11.01 -3.80
C CYS A 177 -3.03 -11.32 -4.88
N ALA A 178 -1.76 -11.05 -4.58
CA ALA A 178 -0.65 -11.29 -5.48
C ALA A 178 -0.59 -12.78 -5.89
N ARG A 179 0.00 -13.10 -7.05
CA ARG A 179 0.10 -14.44 -7.66
C ARG A 179 -1.22 -14.99 -8.20
N VAL A 180 -2.34 -14.95 -7.43
CA VAL A 180 -3.66 -15.28 -7.95
C VAL A 180 -4.23 -14.15 -8.82
N ARG A 181 -3.64 -12.93 -8.73
CA ARG A 181 -3.97 -11.75 -9.52
C ARG A 181 -5.43 -11.31 -9.38
N GLU A 182 -5.93 -11.35 -8.15
CA GLU A 182 -7.31 -10.99 -7.85
C GLU A 182 -7.37 -9.68 -7.06
N TYR A 183 -8.34 -8.84 -7.40
CA TYR A 183 -8.70 -7.65 -6.65
C TYR A 183 -9.91 -7.93 -5.76
N TRP A 184 -9.86 -7.44 -4.52
CA TRP A 184 -10.89 -7.66 -3.52
C TRP A 184 -11.27 -6.35 -2.83
N THR A 185 -12.46 -6.31 -2.26
CA THR A 185 -12.87 -5.28 -1.30
C THR A 185 -12.60 -5.76 0.12
N MET A 186 -12.54 -4.86 1.09
CA MET A 186 -12.53 -5.24 2.50
C MET A 186 -13.88 -5.83 2.91
N GLY A 187 -13.83 -6.84 3.78
CA GLY A 187 -15.01 -7.43 4.39
C GLY A 187 -15.55 -6.61 5.57
N LYS A 188 -16.37 -7.26 6.39
CA LYS A 188 -16.92 -6.66 7.61
C LYS A 188 -15.86 -6.49 8.70
N ILE A 189 -15.99 -5.43 9.52
CA ILE A 189 -15.23 -5.30 10.74
C ILE A 189 -15.56 -6.47 11.69
N LEU A 190 -14.54 -7.13 12.20
CA LEU A 190 -14.68 -8.27 13.13
C LEU A 190 -14.53 -7.87 14.59
N GLY A 191 -13.85 -6.76 14.86
CA GLY A 191 -13.59 -6.26 16.21
C GLY A 191 -12.52 -5.19 16.22
N PHE A 192 -12.18 -4.73 17.41
CA PHE A 192 -11.17 -3.68 17.63
C PHE A 192 -9.88 -4.28 18.15
N GLY A 193 -8.76 -3.82 17.61
CA GLY A 193 -7.42 -4.15 18.09
C GLY A 193 -7.27 -3.81 19.57
N PHE A 194 -6.48 -4.59 20.30
CA PHE A 194 -6.26 -4.46 21.75
C PHE A 194 -7.52 -4.61 22.62
N GLN A 195 -8.69 -4.86 22.05
CA GLN A 195 -9.95 -5.13 22.75
C GLN A 195 -10.36 -6.59 22.62
N ALA A 196 -10.40 -7.13 21.39
CA ALA A 196 -10.87 -8.50 21.13
C ALA A 196 -10.10 -9.57 21.94
N GLY A 197 -8.80 -9.40 22.12
CA GLY A 197 -7.97 -10.33 22.91
C GLY A 197 -8.18 -10.26 24.43
N LYS A 198 -8.89 -9.26 24.96
CA LYS A 198 -9.13 -9.13 26.41
C LYS A 198 -9.97 -10.29 26.98
N GLU A 199 -10.84 -10.88 26.20
CA GLU A 199 -11.64 -12.05 26.61
C GLU A 199 -10.76 -13.26 26.92
N ILE A 200 -9.75 -13.54 26.09
CA ILE A 200 -8.79 -14.62 26.32
C ILE A 200 -8.00 -14.35 27.60
N LYS A 201 -7.51 -13.10 27.77
CA LYS A 201 -6.75 -12.69 28.95
C LYS A 201 -7.57 -12.80 30.24
N ARG A 202 -8.89 -12.56 30.19
CA ARG A 202 -9.79 -12.71 31.33
C ARG A 202 -9.95 -14.18 31.72
N LYS A 203 -10.24 -15.06 30.74
CA LYS A 203 -10.38 -16.51 30.97
C LYS A 203 -9.14 -17.13 31.61
N LEU A 204 -7.92 -16.68 31.21
CA LEU A 204 -6.66 -17.16 31.78
C LEU A 204 -6.40 -16.71 33.23
N LYS A 205 -7.15 -15.74 33.76
CA LYS A 205 -7.04 -15.30 35.16
C LYS A 205 -8.04 -16.00 36.08
N GLU A 206 -9.04 -16.65 35.49
CA GLU A 206 -10.08 -17.38 36.21
C GLU A 206 -9.73 -18.90 36.31
N THR A 207 -8.61 -19.31 35.68
CA THR A 207 -8.03 -20.68 35.76
C THR A 207 -6.79 -20.66 36.67
#